data_1293d5a9c2426a71b09462b979546555
#
_entry.id   1293d5a9c2426a71b09462b979546555
#
_cell.length_a   1.000
_cell.length_b   1.000
_cell.length_c   1.000
_cell.angle_alpha   90.00
_cell.angle_beta   90.00
_cell.angle_gamma   90.00
#
_symmetry.space_group_name_H-M   'P 1'
#
loop_
_entity.id
_entity.type
_entity.pdbx_description
1 polymer ?
#
loop_
_entity_poly.entity_id
_entity_poly.type
_entity_poly.pdbx_seq_one_letter_code
_entity_poly.pdbx_strand_id
1 'polypeptide(L)'
;TARDSFGYHDALGSNLHLHVHRGEVVRTVPRDNESINECWLSDRDRFSYAGLNSAERLTRPMIKQGGKWQEVEWQVALEYVVHGLRQIKHDAGAENIAALATPNSTLEEMYLLQKILRGLGSDNVDFRLRQADFSADGKQLGAPWLGMAVAELNQADRFLLVGSFLRKDHPLIAS
;
A
#
# COMPACT_ATOMS: atom_id res chain seq x y z
N THR A 1 0.07 -22.22 -13.49
CA THR A 1 1.46 -21.67 -13.35
C THR A 1 1.60 -21.04 -11.98
N ALA A 2 2.82 -21.06 -11.41
CA ALA A 2 3.16 -20.30 -10.22
C ALA A 2 3.86 -19.00 -10.62
N ARG A 3 3.61 -17.91 -9.89
CA ARG A 3 4.27 -16.62 -10.03
C ARG A 3 4.78 -16.19 -8.66
N ASP A 4 6.00 -15.73 -8.59
CA ASP A 4 6.58 -15.17 -7.37
C ASP A 4 5.96 -13.82 -7.07
N SER A 5 5.69 -13.58 -5.78
CA SER A 5 5.14 -12.32 -5.29
C SER A 5 5.49 -12.13 -3.80
N PHE A 6 4.98 -11.05 -3.22
CA PHE A 6 5.19 -10.69 -1.82
C PHE A 6 3.85 -10.41 -1.15
N GLY A 7 3.74 -10.79 0.11
CA GLY A 7 2.66 -10.36 0.99
C GLY A 7 2.78 -8.88 1.32
N TYR A 8 1.68 -8.16 1.36
CA TYR A 8 1.64 -6.72 1.65
C TYR A 8 0.70 -6.37 2.80
N HIS A 9 0.13 -7.39 3.45
CA HIS A 9 -0.83 -7.19 4.54
C HIS A 9 -0.19 -7.11 5.93
N ASP A 10 1.05 -7.50 6.06
CA ASP A 10 1.82 -7.35 7.29
C ASP A 10 3.18 -6.67 7.04
N ALA A 11 3.93 -6.40 8.11
CA ALA A 11 5.19 -5.67 8.03
C ALA A 11 6.38 -6.50 7.51
N LEU A 12 6.21 -7.83 7.34
CA LEU A 12 7.32 -8.72 6.94
C LEU A 12 7.58 -8.69 5.43
N GLY A 13 6.55 -8.45 4.61
CA GLY A 13 6.66 -8.64 3.17
C GLY A 13 6.93 -10.10 2.80
N SER A 14 6.17 -11.01 3.40
CA SER A 14 6.31 -12.46 3.26
C SER A 14 6.44 -12.90 1.81
N ASN A 15 7.38 -13.77 1.53
CA ASN A 15 7.59 -14.34 0.20
C ASN A 15 6.49 -15.37 -0.10
N LEU A 16 5.90 -15.30 -1.28
CA LEU A 16 4.79 -16.17 -1.66
C LEU A 16 4.77 -16.51 -3.16
N HIS A 17 4.04 -17.56 -3.49
CA HIS A 17 3.68 -17.90 -4.86
C HIS A 17 2.18 -17.67 -5.08
N LEU A 18 1.86 -17.01 -6.17
CA LEU A 18 0.50 -16.95 -6.71
C LEU A 18 0.31 -18.10 -7.70
N HIS A 19 -0.62 -19.01 -7.41
CA HIS A 19 -1.01 -20.05 -8.35
C HIS A 19 -2.08 -19.49 -9.29
N VAL A 20 -1.75 -19.46 -10.58
CA VAL A 20 -2.62 -18.91 -11.62
C VAL A 20 -3.15 -20.05 -12.50
N HIS A 21 -4.46 -20.07 -12.70
CA HIS A 21 -5.16 -20.98 -13.61
C HIS A 21 -6.09 -20.15 -14.52
N ARG A 22 -5.96 -20.33 -15.83
CA ARG A 22 -6.76 -19.61 -16.86
C ARG A 22 -6.80 -18.08 -16.68
N GLY A 23 -5.69 -17.49 -16.23
CA GLY A 23 -5.60 -16.04 -16.02
C GLY A 23 -6.06 -15.55 -14.64
N GLU A 24 -6.62 -16.40 -13.80
CA GLU A 24 -7.10 -16.06 -12.47
C GLU A 24 -6.18 -16.61 -11.39
N VAL A 25 -5.97 -15.84 -10.31
CA VAL A 25 -5.28 -16.30 -9.10
C VAL A 25 -6.26 -17.18 -8.32
N VAL A 26 -5.92 -18.46 -8.18
CA VAL A 26 -6.78 -19.45 -7.53
C VAL A 26 -6.29 -19.82 -6.14
N ARG A 27 -5.04 -19.52 -5.81
CA ARG A 27 -4.45 -19.82 -4.51
C ARG A 27 -3.16 -19.05 -4.29
N THR A 28 -2.92 -18.66 -3.03
CA THR A 28 -1.65 -18.13 -2.54
C THR A 28 -1.02 -19.15 -1.59
N VAL A 29 0.27 -19.43 -1.77
CA VAL A 29 1.04 -20.33 -0.89
C VAL A 29 2.35 -19.68 -0.50
N PRO A 30 2.93 -19.99 0.66
CA PRO A 30 4.23 -19.45 1.05
C PRO A 30 5.31 -19.90 0.06
N ARG A 31 6.30 -19.05 -0.14
CA ARG A 31 7.58 -19.37 -0.74
C ARG A 31 8.61 -19.31 0.37
N ASP A 32 9.34 -20.41 0.57
CA ASP A 32 10.27 -20.54 1.67
C ASP A 32 11.36 -19.46 1.62
N ASN A 33 11.52 -18.76 2.75
CA ASN A 33 12.60 -17.80 2.96
C ASN A 33 12.91 -17.72 4.45
N GLU A 34 13.94 -18.44 4.88
CA GLU A 34 14.39 -18.52 6.27
C GLU A 34 14.71 -17.15 6.91
N SER A 35 15.06 -16.16 6.09
CA SER A 35 15.40 -14.82 6.57
C SER A 35 14.21 -13.92 6.81
N ILE A 36 13.01 -14.27 6.32
CA ILE A 36 11.81 -13.41 6.34
C ILE A 36 10.61 -14.12 6.96
N ASN A 37 10.08 -15.12 6.29
CA ASN A 37 8.82 -15.78 6.67
C ASN A 37 8.94 -17.29 6.85
N GLU A 38 10.16 -17.82 6.84
CA GLU A 38 10.40 -19.27 6.85
C GLU A 38 9.52 -19.97 5.80
N CYS A 39 8.65 -20.85 6.22
CA CYS A 39 7.65 -21.53 5.37
C CYS A 39 6.21 -21.04 5.63
N TRP A 40 6.03 -19.91 6.33
CA TRP A 40 4.73 -19.44 6.78
C TRP A 40 4.16 -18.33 5.91
N LEU A 41 2.84 -18.17 5.98
CA LEU A 41 2.10 -17.11 5.35
C LEU A 41 0.90 -16.74 6.22
N SER A 42 0.66 -15.45 6.43
CA SER A 42 -0.51 -14.97 7.16
C SER A 42 -1.81 -15.33 6.42
N ASP A 43 -2.89 -15.51 7.13
CA ASP A 43 -4.20 -15.77 6.52
C ASP A 43 -4.67 -14.59 5.67
N ARG A 44 -4.30 -13.38 6.02
CA ARG A 44 -4.59 -12.20 5.20
C ARG A 44 -3.95 -12.32 3.81
N ASP A 45 -2.66 -12.66 3.74
CA ASP A 45 -1.98 -12.84 2.46
C ASP A 45 -2.45 -14.09 1.73
N ARG A 46 -2.81 -15.14 2.49
CA ARG A 46 -3.30 -16.40 1.93
C ARG A 46 -4.63 -16.25 1.19
N PHE A 47 -5.53 -15.40 1.69
CA PHE A 47 -6.91 -15.30 1.20
C PHE A 47 -7.23 -13.97 0.50
N SER A 48 -6.36 -12.97 0.59
CA SER A 48 -6.59 -11.64 0.00
C SER A 48 -6.78 -11.64 -1.51
N TYR A 49 -6.27 -12.63 -2.21
CA TYR A 49 -6.45 -12.76 -3.66
C TYR A 49 -7.93 -12.87 -4.08
N ALA A 50 -8.83 -13.25 -3.18
CA ALA A 50 -10.26 -13.28 -3.46
C ALA A 50 -10.80 -11.91 -3.91
N GLY A 51 -10.19 -10.81 -3.42
CA GLY A 51 -10.53 -9.46 -3.86
C GLY A 51 -10.21 -9.17 -5.33
N LEU A 52 -9.28 -9.90 -5.94
CA LEU A 52 -8.95 -9.76 -7.36
C LEU A 52 -10.11 -10.21 -8.27
N ASN A 53 -10.87 -11.21 -7.81
CA ASN A 53 -11.96 -11.84 -8.55
C ASN A 53 -13.34 -11.30 -8.10
N SER A 54 -13.39 -10.27 -7.25
CA SER A 54 -14.63 -9.67 -6.79
C SER A 54 -15.36 -8.95 -7.94
N ALA A 55 -16.66 -9.15 -8.03
CA ALA A 55 -17.52 -8.42 -8.98
C ALA A 55 -17.57 -6.89 -8.69
N GLU A 56 -17.23 -6.47 -7.49
CA GLU A 56 -17.16 -5.05 -7.08
C GLU A 56 -15.83 -4.38 -7.50
N ARG A 57 -14.86 -5.16 -8.00
CA ARG A 57 -13.58 -4.63 -8.43
C ARG A 57 -13.75 -3.78 -9.68
N LEU A 58 -13.27 -2.55 -9.62
CA LEU A 58 -13.21 -1.68 -10.80
C LEU A 58 -12.17 -2.21 -11.79
N THR A 59 -12.59 -2.50 -13.02
CA THR A 59 -11.73 -3.00 -14.09
C THR A 59 -11.48 -1.96 -15.18
N ARG A 60 -12.24 -0.86 -15.15
CA ARG A 60 -12.12 0.29 -16.05
C ARG A 60 -12.18 1.61 -15.29
N PRO A 61 -11.56 2.67 -15.81
CA PRO A 61 -11.71 3.99 -15.22
C PRO A 61 -13.17 4.46 -15.31
N MET A 62 -13.57 5.22 -14.29
CA MET A 62 -14.91 5.80 -14.24
C MET A 62 -14.83 7.29 -13.89
N ILE A 63 -15.65 8.09 -14.52
CA ILE A 63 -15.87 9.51 -14.17
C ILE A 63 -17.32 9.72 -13.75
N LYS A 64 -17.55 10.69 -12.88
CA LYS A 64 -18.89 11.05 -12.43
C LYS A 64 -19.35 12.34 -13.10
N GLN A 65 -20.36 12.24 -13.97
CA GLN A 65 -20.96 13.38 -14.65
C GLN A 65 -22.46 13.39 -14.42
N GLY A 66 -23.03 14.56 -14.11
CA GLY A 66 -24.46 14.69 -13.83
C GLY A 66 -24.96 13.77 -12.71
N GLY A 67 -24.11 13.47 -11.72
CA GLY A 67 -24.45 12.57 -10.61
C GLY A 67 -24.35 11.07 -10.95
N LYS A 68 -24.06 10.68 -12.18
CA LYS A 68 -23.96 9.28 -12.62
C LYS A 68 -22.52 8.89 -12.92
N TRP A 69 -22.13 7.68 -12.51
CA TRP A 69 -20.85 7.08 -12.87
C TRP A 69 -20.92 6.52 -14.30
N GLN A 70 -19.88 6.80 -15.09
CA GLN A 70 -19.73 6.36 -16.48
C GLN A 70 -18.35 5.76 -16.67
N GLU A 71 -18.29 4.57 -17.25
CA GLU A 71 -17.03 3.99 -17.70
C GLU A 71 -16.47 4.78 -18.88
N VAL A 72 -15.16 5.02 -18.86
CA VAL A 72 -14.46 5.76 -19.92
C VAL A 72 -13.12 5.13 -20.22
N GLU A 73 -12.52 5.50 -21.33
CA GLU A 73 -11.15 5.12 -21.66
C GLU A 73 -10.14 5.87 -20.76
N TRP A 74 -8.96 5.28 -20.54
CA TRP A 74 -7.92 5.84 -19.70
C TRP A 74 -7.53 7.26 -20.07
N GLN A 75 -7.41 7.56 -21.35
CA GLN A 75 -7.06 8.90 -21.81
C GLN A 75 -8.07 9.95 -21.33
N VAL A 76 -9.36 9.66 -21.49
CA VAL A 76 -10.46 10.54 -21.05
C VAL A 76 -10.43 10.74 -19.52
N ALA A 77 -10.22 9.66 -18.76
CA ALA A 77 -10.14 9.74 -17.32
C ALA A 77 -8.96 10.60 -16.85
N LEU A 78 -7.78 10.41 -17.44
CA LEU A 78 -6.58 11.19 -17.10
C LEU A 78 -6.73 12.66 -17.46
N GLU A 79 -7.28 12.98 -18.62
CA GLU A 79 -7.58 14.35 -19.01
C GLU A 79 -8.56 15.03 -18.06
N TYR A 80 -9.60 14.32 -17.65
CA TYR A 80 -10.58 14.79 -16.67
C TYR A 80 -9.91 15.13 -15.33
N VAL A 81 -9.06 14.23 -14.80
CA VAL A 81 -8.32 14.44 -13.55
C VAL A 81 -7.37 15.64 -13.68
N VAL A 82 -6.56 15.70 -14.75
CA VAL A 82 -5.60 16.79 -14.97
C VAL A 82 -6.31 18.14 -15.06
N HIS A 83 -7.43 18.19 -15.79
CA HIS A 83 -8.22 19.42 -15.91
C HIS A 83 -8.77 19.85 -14.55
N GLY A 84 -9.38 18.93 -13.80
CA GLY A 84 -9.94 19.22 -12.47
C GLY A 84 -8.89 19.70 -11.49
N LEU A 85 -7.72 19.05 -11.41
CA LEU A 85 -6.63 19.47 -10.52
C LEU A 85 -6.06 20.85 -10.90
N ARG A 86 -5.92 21.15 -12.21
CA ARG A 86 -5.47 22.46 -12.68
C ARG A 86 -6.48 23.54 -12.34
N GLN A 87 -7.77 23.23 -12.48
CA GLN A 87 -8.83 24.17 -12.13
C GLN A 87 -8.84 24.48 -10.62
N ILE A 88 -8.76 23.47 -9.75
CA ILE A 88 -8.67 23.67 -8.30
C ILE A 88 -7.45 24.52 -7.96
N LYS A 89 -6.29 24.21 -8.54
CA LYS A 89 -5.08 25.02 -8.34
C LYS A 89 -5.26 26.46 -8.75
N HIS A 90 -5.93 26.73 -9.87
CA HIS A 90 -6.16 28.08 -10.36
C HIS A 90 -7.16 28.85 -9.49
N ASP A 91 -8.27 28.21 -9.10
CA ASP A 91 -9.40 28.90 -8.45
C ASP A 91 -9.23 28.99 -6.93
N ALA A 92 -8.61 28.00 -6.31
CA ALA A 92 -8.52 27.86 -4.86
C ALA A 92 -7.09 27.82 -4.30
N GLY A 93 -6.08 27.64 -5.15
CA GLY A 93 -4.69 27.47 -4.75
C GLY A 93 -4.27 26.00 -4.61
N ALA A 94 -2.97 25.75 -4.78
CA ALA A 94 -2.41 24.40 -4.70
C ALA A 94 -2.50 23.78 -3.30
N GLU A 95 -2.52 24.61 -2.26
CA GLU A 95 -2.66 24.21 -0.85
C GLU A 95 -4.00 23.51 -0.55
N ASN A 96 -5.00 23.67 -1.43
CA ASN A 96 -6.28 22.98 -1.33
C ASN A 96 -6.28 21.60 -1.99
N ILE A 97 -5.14 21.16 -2.51
CA ILE A 97 -4.95 19.82 -3.07
C ILE A 97 -4.11 19.01 -2.07
N ALA A 98 -4.61 17.84 -1.69
CA ALA A 98 -3.91 16.92 -0.80
C ALA A 98 -3.96 15.49 -1.32
N ALA A 99 -3.01 14.66 -0.91
CA ALA A 99 -2.99 13.24 -1.20
C ALA A 99 -2.77 12.40 0.06
N LEU A 100 -3.51 11.29 0.14
CA LEU A 100 -3.32 10.26 1.15
C LEU A 100 -2.87 8.97 0.47
N ALA A 101 -1.71 8.47 0.84
CA ALA A 101 -1.24 7.14 0.47
C ALA A 101 -1.67 6.11 1.51
N THR A 102 -1.52 4.83 1.19
CA THR A 102 -1.67 3.75 2.16
C THR A 102 -0.31 3.08 2.41
N PRO A 103 -0.09 2.46 3.59
CA PRO A 103 1.12 1.69 3.85
C PRO A 103 1.33 0.52 2.88
N ASN A 104 0.26 0.09 2.21
CA ASN A 104 0.28 -1.00 1.24
C ASN A 104 0.59 -0.53 -0.20
N SER A 105 0.79 0.77 -0.41
CA SER A 105 1.21 1.30 -1.70
C SER A 105 2.66 0.91 -1.99
N THR A 106 2.97 0.70 -3.27
CA THR A 106 4.36 0.44 -3.68
C THR A 106 5.21 1.70 -3.53
N LEU A 107 6.52 1.53 -3.48
CA LEU A 107 7.47 2.65 -3.42
C LEU A 107 7.31 3.58 -4.62
N GLU A 108 7.08 3.00 -5.80
CA GLU A 108 6.85 3.73 -7.04
C GLU A 108 5.58 4.56 -6.99
N GLU A 109 4.48 4.01 -6.48
CA GLU A 109 3.22 4.72 -6.30
C GLU A 109 3.38 5.90 -5.35
N MET A 110 4.03 5.71 -4.19
CA MET A 110 4.28 6.78 -3.22
C MET A 110 5.16 7.87 -3.81
N TYR A 111 6.23 7.48 -4.53
CA TYR A 111 7.13 8.45 -5.19
C TYR A 111 6.41 9.27 -6.25
N LEU A 112 5.62 8.62 -7.13
CA LEU A 112 4.87 9.30 -8.17
C LEU A 112 3.79 10.21 -7.59
N LEU A 113 3.09 9.78 -6.54
CA LEU A 113 2.10 10.60 -5.85
C LEU A 113 2.71 11.89 -5.31
N GLN A 114 3.82 11.77 -4.58
CA GLN A 114 4.58 12.93 -4.07
C GLN A 114 5.04 13.85 -5.21
N LYS A 115 5.57 13.27 -6.30
CA LYS A 115 6.04 14.03 -7.46
C LYS A 115 4.91 14.81 -8.14
N ILE A 116 3.72 14.21 -8.27
CA ILE A 116 2.53 14.86 -8.81
C ILE A 116 2.13 16.05 -7.94
N LEU A 117 1.99 15.85 -6.63
CA LEU A 117 1.55 16.89 -5.70
C LEU A 117 2.54 18.08 -5.69
N ARG A 118 3.83 17.82 -5.57
CA ARG A 118 4.86 18.87 -5.62
C ARG A 118 4.91 19.57 -6.97
N GLY A 119 4.70 18.86 -8.08
CA GLY A 119 4.56 19.44 -9.41
C GLY A 119 3.35 20.37 -9.55
N LEU A 120 2.28 20.11 -8.81
CA LEU A 120 1.13 21.01 -8.69
C LEU A 120 1.40 22.19 -7.77
N GLY A 121 2.41 22.14 -6.90
CA GLY A 121 2.76 23.15 -5.93
C GLY A 121 2.18 22.90 -4.54
N SER A 122 1.77 21.67 -4.24
CA SER A 122 1.28 21.25 -2.92
C SER A 122 2.27 20.30 -2.25
N ASP A 123 2.50 20.51 -0.95
CA ASP A 123 3.26 19.59 -0.08
C ASP A 123 2.35 18.76 0.82
N ASN A 124 1.03 18.82 0.63
CA ASN A 124 0.03 18.12 1.44
C ASN A 124 -0.04 16.64 1.07
N VAL A 125 0.96 15.86 1.48
CA VAL A 125 1.02 14.41 1.27
C VAL A 125 1.19 13.72 2.62
N ASP A 126 0.31 12.76 2.92
CA ASP A 126 0.41 11.95 4.12
C ASP A 126 -0.03 10.50 3.84
N PHE A 127 0.32 9.60 4.75
CA PHE A 127 -0.08 8.19 4.76
C PHE A 127 -0.66 7.77 6.12
N ARG A 128 -0.63 8.65 7.11
CA ARG A 128 -1.09 8.39 8.48
C ARG A 128 -2.56 8.76 8.59
N LEU A 129 -3.41 7.75 8.77
CA LEU A 129 -4.86 7.93 8.92
C LEU A 129 -5.29 8.22 10.37
N ARG A 130 -4.35 8.14 11.32
CA ARG A 130 -4.60 8.39 12.75
C ARG A 130 -3.80 9.58 13.21
N GLN A 131 -4.23 10.16 14.35
CA GLN A 131 -3.44 11.19 15.00
C GLN A 131 -2.05 10.64 15.33
N ALA A 132 -1.02 11.38 14.95
CA ALA A 132 0.37 11.03 15.16
C ALA A 132 1.15 12.23 15.70
N ASP A 133 2.28 11.98 16.36
CA ASP A 133 3.24 13.01 16.72
C ASP A 133 4.15 13.30 15.53
N PHE A 134 4.07 14.53 15.02
CA PHE A 134 4.87 15.01 13.89
C PHE A 134 6.17 15.71 14.31
N SER A 135 6.48 15.75 15.60
CA SER A 135 7.64 16.50 16.15
C SER A 135 8.99 16.00 15.63
N ALA A 136 9.06 14.76 15.17
CA ALA A 136 10.24 14.13 14.57
C ALA A 136 10.31 14.26 13.04
N ASP A 137 9.27 14.76 12.36
CA ASP A 137 9.25 14.91 10.92
C ASP A 137 10.35 15.88 10.47
N GLY A 138 11.11 15.49 9.47
CA GLY A 138 12.25 16.24 8.96
C GLY A 138 13.52 16.21 9.81
N LYS A 139 13.48 15.59 10.99
CA LYS A 139 14.68 15.45 11.86
C LYS A 139 15.37 14.08 11.70
N GLN A 140 14.68 13.11 11.16
CA GLN A 140 15.21 11.78 10.94
C GLN A 140 15.93 11.70 9.60
N LEU A 141 17.15 11.20 9.62
CA LEU A 141 17.93 10.93 8.40
C LEU A 141 17.59 9.55 7.85
N GLY A 142 17.23 9.50 6.56
CA GLY A 142 16.86 8.26 5.87
C GLY A 142 15.46 7.76 6.17
N ALA A 143 15.11 6.60 5.60
CA ALA A 143 13.82 5.95 5.83
C ALA A 143 13.85 5.17 7.15
N PRO A 144 12.77 5.20 7.95
CA PRO A 144 12.64 4.33 9.13
C PRO A 144 12.70 2.86 8.70
N TRP A 145 13.44 2.05 9.43
CA TRP A 145 13.52 0.62 9.24
C TRP A 145 13.71 -0.09 10.58
N LEU A 146 13.59 -1.42 10.62
CA LEU A 146 13.65 -2.20 11.85
C LEU A 146 14.98 -2.06 12.61
N GLY A 147 16.07 -1.71 11.92
CA GLY A 147 17.41 -1.59 12.51
C GLY A 147 18.18 -2.91 12.58
N MET A 148 17.55 -4.02 12.23
CA MET A 148 18.10 -5.36 12.21
C MET A 148 17.40 -6.21 11.15
N ALA A 149 17.96 -7.36 10.79
CA ALA A 149 17.28 -8.33 9.95
C ALA A 149 16.10 -8.98 10.70
N VAL A 150 15.04 -9.37 9.98
CA VAL A 150 13.85 -9.98 10.61
C VAL A 150 14.21 -11.23 11.39
N ALA A 151 15.07 -12.11 10.85
CA ALA A 151 15.51 -13.33 11.51
C ALA A 151 16.30 -13.07 12.83
N GLU A 152 16.89 -11.88 12.99
CA GLU A 152 17.59 -11.51 14.22
C GLU A 152 16.64 -11.22 15.38
N LEU A 153 15.35 -11.00 15.11
CA LEU A 153 14.34 -10.86 16.17
C LEU A 153 14.35 -12.09 17.12
N ASN A 154 14.57 -13.28 16.57
CA ASN A 154 14.64 -14.53 17.36
C ASN A 154 15.81 -14.56 18.36
N GLN A 155 16.77 -13.66 18.25
CA GLN A 155 17.92 -13.56 19.16
C GLN A 155 17.72 -12.52 20.25
N ALA A 156 16.63 -11.77 20.23
CA ALA A 156 16.37 -10.74 21.22
C ALA A 156 15.88 -11.33 22.53
N ASP A 157 16.50 -10.93 23.63
CA ASP A 157 16.13 -11.39 24.98
C ASP A 157 14.81 -10.80 25.48
N ARG A 158 14.44 -9.62 25.01
CA ARG A 158 13.28 -8.87 25.51
C ARG A 158 12.65 -8.01 24.44
N PHE A 159 11.33 -7.92 24.48
CA PHE A 159 10.53 -7.07 23.62
C PHE A 159 9.66 -6.13 24.45
N LEU A 160 9.57 -4.88 24.02
CA LEU A 160 8.60 -3.92 24.54
C LEU A 160 7.56 -3.66 23.47
N LEU A 161 6.32 -4.07 23.72
CA LEU A 161 5.19 -3.83 22.83
C LEU A 161 4.34 -2.68 23.39
N VAL A 162 4.16 -1.64 22.60
CA VAL A 162 3.38 -0.45 22.98
C VAL A 162 2.24 -0.24 22.01
N GLY A 163 0.99 -0.38 22.47
CA GLY A 163 -0.22 -0.12 21.69
C GLY A 163 -0.38 -0.99 20.44
N SER A 164 0.21 -2.19 20.44
CA SER A 164 0.19 -3.11 19.29
C SER A 164 -0.50 -4.43 19.66
N PHE A 165 -1.26 -4.96 18.69
CA PHE A 165 -1.85 -6.28 18.79
C PHE A 165 -1.26 -7.21 17.72
N LEU A 166 0.00 -7.63 17.91
CA LEU A 166 0.79 -8.37 16.92
C LEU A 166 0.06 -9.60 16.37
N ARG A 167 -0.54 -10.41 17.23
CA ARG A 167 -1.26 -11.63 16.79
C ARG A 167 -2.33 -11.37 15.74
N LYS A 168 -2.91 -10.17 15.71
CA LYS A 168 -3.94 -9.79 14.74
C LYS A 168 -3.35 -9.01 13.56
N ASP A 169 -2.45 -8.08 13.84
CA ASP A 169 -1.96 -7.14 12.84
C ASP A 169 -0.75 -7.69 12.07
N HIS A 170 0.14 -8.40 12.80
CA HIS A 170 1.39 -8.97 12.26
C HIS A 170 1.62 -10.38 12.82
N PRO A 171 0.78 -11.37 12.45
CA PRO A 171 0.77 -12.69 13.11
C PRO A 171 2.11 -13.43 13.00
N LEU A 172 2.85 -13.25 11.91
CA LEU A 172 4.15 -13.90 11.73
C LEU A 172 5.29 -13.27 12.58
N ILE A 173 5.11 -12.04 13.09
CA ILE A 173 6.03 -11.48 14.08
C ILE A 173 5.72 -12.02 15.47
N ALA A 174 4.49 -12.51 15.69
CA ALA A 174 4.02 -13.01 16.97
C ALA A 174 4.20 -14.53 17.11
N SER A 175 4.61 -15.23 16.07
CA SER A 175 4.92 -16.66 16.09
C SER A 175 6.33 -16.93 16.57
#